data_f127f28d3c2d87c8316a39546c14777f
#
_entry.id   f127f28d3c2d87c8316a39546c14777f
#
_cell.length_a   1.000
_cell.length_b   1.000
_cell.length_c   1.000
_cell.angle_alpha   90.00
_cell.angle_beta   90.00
_cell.angle_gamma   90.00
#
_symmetry.space_group_name_H-M   'P 1'
#
loop_
_entity.id
_entity.type
_entity.pdbx_description
1 polymer ?
#
loop_
_entity_poly.entity_id
_entity_poly.type
_entity_poly.pdbx_seq_one_letter_code
_entity_poly.pdbx_strand_id
1 'polypeptide(L)'
;MRVLPDPYVLAFLLADGLALLLFYNRLLSALKGSAACFHGLHSTQEMLGNNYVCDSVRIIFFLLQPFYALTLCMTGLSSVDFAWTLVALLGLVLLRKLVFLLVGWLSSRMGAFRAQERTGIALSVLGMLASMLAALAAWLAPDAPRWLLWGWLGLVAAVCAFFYVRRGNYFILSTGFSVFFWVLYLCTLEFLPICVVVNILINGN
;
A
#
# COMPACT_ATOMS: atom_id res chain seq x y z
N MET A 1 15.23 -9.22 21.34
CA MET A 1 14.18 -10.10 21.92
C MET A 1 13.30 -10.57 20.78
N ARG A 2 13.28 -11.88 20.47
CA ARG A 2 12.33 -12.42 19.49
C ARG A 2 11.01 -12.63 20.25
N VAL A 3 10.15 -11.64 20.20
CA VAL A 3 8.78 -11.81 20.68
C VAL A 3 8.07 -12.65 19.63
N LEU A 4 7.84 -13.93 19.92
CA LEU A 4 6.95 -14.77 19.13
C LEU A 4 5.57 -14.09 19.16
N PRO A 5 4.91 -13.94 18.01
CA PRO A 5 3.56 -13.40 18.00
C PRO A 5 2.63 -14.27 18.84
N ASP A 6 1.66 -13.66 19.49
CA ASP A 6 0.64 -14.38 20.26
C ASP A 6 0.03 -15.52 19.43
N PRO A 7 -0.33 -16.66 20.03
CA PRO A 7 -0.85 -17.82 19.31
C PRO A 7 -2.09 -17.48 18.47
N TYR A 8 -2.90 -16.51 18.90
CA TYR A 8 -4.05 -16.02 18.13
C TYR A 8 -3.62 -15.27 16.87
N VAL A 9 -2.58 -14.44 16.95
CA VAL A 9 -2.01 -13.73 15.80
C VAL A 9 -1.42 -14.74 14.81
N LEU A 10 -0.73 -15.76 15.31
CA LEU A 10 -0.16 -16.81 14.46
C LEU A 10 -1.27 -17.60 13.74
N ALA A 11 -2.33 -18.01 14.46
CA ALA A 11 -3.47 -18.71 13.86
C ALA A 11 -4.16 -17.86 12.79
N PHE A 12 -4.35 -16.58 13.05
CA PHE A 12 -4.92 -15.65 12.08
C PHE A 12 -4.06 -15.51 10.83
N LEU A 13 -2.74 -15.36 10.98
CA LEU A 13 -1.81 -15.27 9.85
C LEU A 13 -1.71 -16.55 9.04
N LEU A 14 -1.83 -17.73 9.70
CA LEU A 14 -1.88 -19.01 9.01
C LEU A 14 -3.16 -19.14 8.16
N ALA A 15 -4.30 -18.72 8.69
CA ALA A 15 -5.57 -18.73 7.95
C ALA A 15 -5.50 -17.77 6.74
N ASP A 16 -4.92 -16.59 6.91
CA ASP A 16 -4.76 -15.60 5.85
C ASP A 16 -3.73 -16.06 4.80
N GLY A 17 -2.63 -16.70 5.22
CA GLY A 17 -1.66 -17.34 4.33
C GLY A 17 -2.28 -18.47 3.49
N LEU A 18 -3.14 -19.29 4.11
CA LEU A 18 -3.92 -20.31 3.40
C LEU A 18 -4.86 -19.67 2.36
N ALA A 19 -5.51 -18.58 2.72
CA ALA A 19 -6.35 -17.82 1.78
C ALA A 19 -5.52 -17.29 0.59
N LEU A 20 -4.31 -16.76 0.82
CA LEU A 20 -3.42 -16.35 -0.27
C LEU A 20 -3.04 -17.51 -1.20
N LEU A 21 -2.82 -18.71 -0.68
CA LEU A 21 -2.55 -19.91 -1.47
C LEU A 21 -3.78 -20.32 -2.29
N LEU A 22 -4.96 -20.30 -1.70
CA LEU A 22 -6.21 -20.59 -2.41
C LEU A 22 -6.49 -19.59 -3.54
N PHE A 23 -6.11 -18.33 -3.35
CA PHE A 23 -6.23 -17.27 -4.35
C PHE A 23 -4.97 -17.07 -5.22
N TYR A 24 -4.13 -18.12 -5.38
CA TYR A 24 -2.88 -18.04 -6.15
C TYR A 24 -3.04 -17.44 -7.56
N ASN A 25 -4.07 -17.83 -8.31
CA ASN A 25 -4.33 -17.27 -9.64
C ASN A 25 -4.64 -15.76 -9.59
N ARG A 26 -5.31 -15.30 -8.52
CA ARG A 26 -5.56 -13.87 -8.31
C ARG A 26 -4.29 -13.14 -7.87
N LEU A 27 -3.42 -13.78 -7.11
CA LEU A 27 -2.12 -13.24 -6.75
C LEU A 27 -1.27 -12.99 -8.01
N LEU A 28 -1.19 -13.96 -8.92
CA LEU A 28 -0.47 -13.77 -10.19
C LEU A 28 -1.08 -12.64 -11.05
N SER A 29 -2.41 -12.57 -11.12
CA SER A 29 -3.09 -11.49 -11.84
C SER A 29 -2.85 -10.12 -11.19
N ALA A 30 -2.86 -10.05 -9.86
CA ALA A 30 -2.54 -8.83 -9.12
C ALA A 30 -1.09 -8.38 -9.35
N LEU A 31 -0.13 -9.31 -9.33
CA LEU A 31 1.28 -9.01 -9.63
C LEU A 31 1.46 -8.46 -11.05
N LYS A 32 0.83 -9.09 -12.05
CA LYS A 32 0.86 -8.59 -13.45
C LYS A 32 0.26 -7.18 -13.55
N GLY A 33 -0.90 -6.94 -12.94
CA GLY A 33 -1.55 -5.63 -12.91
C GLY A 33 -0.70 -4.58 -12.20
N SER A 34 -0.07 -4.95 -11.09
CA SER A 34 0.81 -4.05 -10.33
C SER A 34 2.11 -3.76 -11.08
N ALA A 35 2.73 -4.76 -11.71
CA ALA A 35 3.92 -4.59 -12.55
C ALA A 35 3.66 -3.70 -13.77
N ALA A 36 2.46 -3.73 -14.35
CA ALA A 36 2.08 -2.87 -15.46
C ALA A 36 2.19 -1.38 -15.12
N CYS A 37 2.08 -1.01 -13.83
CA CYS A 37 2.27 0.37 -13.37
C CYS A 37 3.69 0.91 -13.63
N PHE A 38 4.70 0.05 -13.76
CA PHE A 38 6.07 0.45 -14.07
C PHE A 38 6.34 0.54 -15.57
N HIS A 39 5.68 -0.28 -16.40
CA HIS A 39 5.99 -0.36 -17.83
C HIS A 39 5.50 0.84 -18.65
N GLY A 40 4.28 1.30 -18.45
CA GLY A 40 3.76 2.41 -19.25
C GLY A 40 2.31 2.77 -18.92
N LEU A 41 1.87 3.94 -19.40
CA LEU A 41 0.50 4.41 -19.20
C LEU A 41 -0.53 3.52 -19.89
N HIS A 42 -0.25 3.15 -21.14
CA HIS A 42 -1.14 2.30 -21.92
C HIS A 42 -1.30 0.92 -21.25
N SER A 43 -0.19 0.30 -20.85
CA SER A 43 -0.19 -0.96 -20.12
C SER A 43 -0.95 -0.87 -18.78
N THR A 44 -0.77 0.25 -18.04
CA THR A 44 -1.50 0.48 -16.79
C THR A 44 -3.02 0.59 -17.02
N GLN A 45 -3.44 1.35 -18.03
CA GLN A 45 -4.86 1.53 -18.36
C GLN A 45 -5.50 0.24 -18.84
N GLU A 46 -4.82 -0.51 -19.71
CA GLU A 46 -5.30 -1.79 -20.23
C GLU A 46 -5.46 -2.82 -19.12
N MET A 47 -4.42 -3.02 -18.31
CA MET A 47 -4.44 -4.03 -17.23
C MET A 47 -5.39 -3.67 -16.10
N LEU A 48 -5.35 -2.43 -15.59
CA LEU A 48 -6.25 -2.01 -14.50
C LEU A 48 -7.66 -1.65 -14.99
N GLY A 49 -7.87 -1.53 -16.29
CA GLY A 49 -9.20 -1.46 -16.92
C GLY A 49 -9.92 -2.81 -16.92
N ASN A 50 -9.19 -3.91 -16.89
CA ASN A 50 -9.78 -5.25 -16.76
C ASN A 50 -10.31 -5.46 -15.33
N ASN A 51 -11.62 -5.68 -15.22
CA ASN A 51 -12.29 -5.85 -13.92
C ASN A 51 -11.71 -7.00 -13.11
N TYR A 52 -11.38 -8.13 -13.75
CA TYR A 52 -10.80 -9.29 -13.05
C TYR A 52 -9.45 -8.96 -12.42
N VAL A 53 -8.57 -8.25 -13.14
CA VAL A 53 -7.25 -7.82 -12.62
C VAL A 53 -7.44 -6.81 -11.50
N CYS A 54 -8.33 -5.83 -11.68
CA CYS A 54 -8.61 -4.81 -10.67
C CYS A 54 -9.14 -5.42 -9.37
N ASP A 55 -10.09 -6.36 -9.46
CA ASP A 55 -10.64 -7.06 -8.29
C ASP A 55 -9.59 -7.96 -7.64
N SER A 56 -8.74 -8.60 -8.45
CA SER A 56 -7.62 -9.40 -7.94
C SER A 56 -6.64 -8.53 -7.14
N VAL A 57 -6.27 -7.36 -7.67
CA VAL A 57 -5.39 -6.40 -6.96
C VAL A 57 -6.02 -5.97 -5.63
N ARG A 58 -7.32 -5.68 -5.59
CA ARG A 58 -8.02 -5.31 -4.35
C ARG A 58 -8.03 -6.43 -3.32
N ILE A 59 -8.40 -7.65 -3.74
CA ILE A 59 -8.45 -8.81 -2.84
C ILE A 59 -7.08 -9.07 -2.25
N ILE A 60 -6.04 -9.13 -3.07
CA ILE A 60 -4.67 -9.37 -2.62
C ILE A 60 -4.17 -8.23 -1.73
N PHE A 61 -4.52 -6.98 -2.04
CA PHE A 61 -4.19 -5.84 -1.19
C PHE A 61 -4.74 -6.02 0.23
N PHE A 62 -6.00 -6.44 0.39
CA PHE A 62 -6.59 -6.67 1.72
C PHE A 62 -5.98 -7.89 2.43
N LEU A 63 -5.70 -8.98 1.71
CA LEU A 63 -5.04 -10.17 2.26
C LEU A 63 -3.58 -9.92 2.68
N LEU A 64 -2.91 -8.92 2.12
CA LEU A 64 -1.55 -8.56 2.52
C LEU A 64 -1.48 -7.63 3.74
N GLN A 65 -2.59 -6.97 4.13
CA GLN A 65 -2.59 -6.03 5.26
C GLN A 65 -2.12 -6.64 6.59
N PRO A 66 -2.58 -7.85 7.00
CA PRO A 66 -2.14 -8.46 8.26
C PRO A 66 -0.63 -8.78 8.24
N PHE A 67 -0.12 -9.29 7.13
CA PHE A 67 1.31 -9.56 6.99
C PHE A 67 2.14 -8.28 7.03
N TYR A 68 1.64 -7.22 6.42
CA TYR A 68 2.28 -5.92 6.46
C TYR A 68 2.27 -5.31 7.88
N ALA A 69 1.14 -5.43 8.61
CA ALA A 69 1.05 -5.02 10.01
C ALA A 69 2.07 -5.78 10.88
N LEU A 70 2.18 -7.11 10.70
CA LEU A 70 3.18 -7.91 11.38
C LEU A 70 4.60 -7.45 11.06
N THR A 71 4.88 -7.15 9.78
CA THR A 71 6.19 -6.64 9.34
C THR A 71 6.54 -5.34 10.08
N LEU A 72 5.61 -4.40 10.21
CA LEU A 72 5.82 -3.13 10.92
C LEU A 72 6.10 -3.37 12.41
N CYS A 73 5.39 -4.29 13.04
CA CYS A 73 5.64 -4.64 14.46
C CYS A 73 7.00 -5.34 14.64
N MET A 74 7.33 -6.31 13.80
CA MET A 74 8.59 -7.05 13.91
C MET A 74 9.84 -6.21 13.61
N THR A 75 9.71 -5.25 12.72
CA THR A 75 10.82 -4.32 12.38
C THR A 75 10.99 -3.21 13.41
N GLY A 76 10.07 -3.10 14.38
CA GLY A 76 10.06 -2.02 15.37
C GLY A 76 9.68 -0.66 14.78
N LEU A 77 9.05 -0.66 13.59
CA LEU A 77 8.45 0.53 12.97
C LEU A 77 7.14 0.93 13.64
N SER A 78 6.47 -0.04 14.29
CA SER A 78 5.30 0.22 15.11
C SER A 78 5.65 -0.07 16.58
N SER A 79 5.40 0.90 17.44
CA SER A 79 5.49 0.77 18.90
C SER A 79 4.22 0.24 19.54
N VAL A 80 3.14 0.11 18.74
CA VAL A 80 1.83 -0.35 19.18
C VAL A 80 1.59 -1.82 18.81
N ASP A 81 0.63 -2.43 19.48
CA ASP A 81 0.27 -3.84 19.25
C ASP A 81 -0.20 -4.11 17.83
N PHE A 82 -0.06 -5.37 17.40
CA PHE A 82 -0.47 -5.83 16.07
C PHE A 82 -1.92 -5.45 15.72
N ALA A 83 -2.86 -5.63 16.65
CA ALA A 83 -4.26 -5.33 16.43
C ALA A 83 -4.49 -3.84 16.14
N TRP A 84 -3.89 -2.96 16.91
CA TRP A 84 -3.97 -1.51 16.70
C TRP A 84 -3.28 -1.07 15.43
N THR A 85 -2.14 -1.67 15.10
CA THR A 85 -1.43 -1.42 13.83
C THR A 85 -2.31 -1.80 12.64
N LEU A 86 -2.96 -2.97 12.68
CA LEU A 86 -3.88 -3.41 11.64
C LEU A 86 -5.10 -2.48 11.52
N VAL A 87 -5.71 -2.09 12.64
CA VAL A 87 -6.84 -1.14 12.66
C VAL A 87 -6.43 0.20 12.07
N ALA A 88 -5.24 0.72 12.41
CA ALA A 88 -4.73 1.98 11.88
C ALA A 88 -4.53 1.90 10.34
N LEU A 89 -3.96 0.80 9.84
CA LEU A 89 -3.79 0.57 8.40
C LEU A 89 -5.13 0.51 7.66
N LEU A 90 -6.09 -0.26 8.18
CA LEU A 90 -7.43 -0.34 7.59
C LEU A 90 -8.17 0.99 7.64
N GLY A 91 -8.05 1.72 8.76
CA GLY A 91 -8.60 3.07 8.91
C GLY A 91 -8.03 4.05 7.89
N LEU A 92 -6.72 3.98 7.63
CA LEU A 92 -6.05 4.81 6.61
C LEU A 92 -6.55 4.47 5.20
N VAL A 93 -6.75 3.18 4.88
CA VAL A 93 -7.33 2.76 3.60
C VAL A 93 -8.76 3.30 3.42
N LEU A 94 -9.59 3.21 4.46
CA LEU A 94 -10.96 3.72 4.44
C LEU A 94 -10.99 5.25 4.28
N LEU A 95 -10.17 5.96 5.06
CA LEU A 95 -10.04 7.42 4.96
C LEU A 95 -9.64 7.84 3.55
N ARG A 96 -8.63 7.20 2.99
CA ARG A 96 -8.18 7.45 1.63
C ARG A 96 -9.29 7.24 0.62
N LYS A 97 -10.04 6.14 0.72
CA LYS A 97 -11.17 5.86 -0.17
C LYS A 97 -12.26 6.93 -0.08
N LEU A 98 -12.60 7.39 1.13
CA LEU A 98 -13.56 8.48 1.34
C LEU A 98 -13.09 9.77 0.69
N VAL A 99 -11.81 10.12 0.84
CA VAL A 99 -11.20 11.30 0.22
C VAL A 99 -11.29 11.23 -1.31
N PHE A 100 -10.95 10.08 -1.92
CA PHE A 100 -11.08 9.91 -3.37
C PHE A 100 -12.53 10.07 -3.86
N LEU A 101 -13.49 9.53 -3.12
CA LEU A 101 -14.90 9.67 -3.44
C LEU A 101 -15.35 11.13 -3.36
N LEU A 102 -15.02 11.83 -2.28
CA LEU A 102 -15.39 13.22 -2.07
C LEU A 102 -14.77 14.14 -3.11
N VAL A 103 -13.46 14.06 -3.33
CA VAL A 103 -12.76 14.92 -4.30
C VAL A 103 -13.20 14.60 -5.72
N GLY A 104 -13.37 13.32 -6.05
CA GLY A 104 -13.87 12.89 -7.36
C GLY A 104 -15.29 13.39 -7.62
N TRP A 105 -16.16 13.41 -6.61
CA TRP A 105 -17.52 13.93 -6.69
C TRP A 105 -17.53 15.46 -6.84
N LEU A 106 -16.82 16.17 -5.95
CA LEU A 106 -16.73 17.63 -5.96
C LEU A 106 -16.13 18.17 -7.26
N SER A 107 -15.15 17.46 -7.83
CA SER A 107 -14.50 17.86 -9.09
C SER A 107 -15.25 17.42 -10.34
N SER A 108 -16.34 16.63 -10.20
CA SER A 108 -17.05 15.98 -11.33
C SER A 108 -16.13 15.10 -12.21
N ARG A 109 -15.02 14.59 -11.66
CA ARG A 109 -13.96 13.84 -12.38
C ARG A 109 -13.70 12.46 -11.81
N MET A 110 -14.77 11.80 -11.38
CA MET A 110 -14.77 10.50 -10.72
C MET A 110 -13.92 9.43 -11.45
N GLY A 111 -13.91 9.47 -12.80
CA GLY A 111 -13.14 8.50 -13.61
C GLY A 111 -11.63 8.61 -13.40
N ALA A 112 -11.08 9.82 -13.37
CA ALA A 112 -9.66 10.08 -13.17
C ALA A 112 -9.22 9.66 -11.75
N PHE A 113 -10.01 10.01 -10.74
CA PHE A 113 -9.72 9.65 -9.35
C PHE A 113 -9.84 8.15 -9.11
N ARG A 114 -10.79 7.45 -9.73
CA ARG A 114 -10.87 5.97 -9.68
C ARG A 114 -9.65 5.31 -10.34
N ALA A 115 -9.17 5.84 -11.47
CA ALA A 115 -7.95 5.32 -12.11
C ALA A 115 -6.73 5.51 -11.20
N GLN A 116 -6.62 6.67 -10.56
CA GLN A 116 -5.56 6.95 -9.60
C GLN A 116 -5.64 6.05 -8.35
N GLU A 117 -6.83 5.83 -7.80
CA GLU A 117 -7.05 4.91 -6.68
C GLU A 117 -6.57 3.48 -7.03
N ARG A 118 -6.97 2.95 -8.20
CA ARG A 118 -6.55 1.63 -8.68
C ARG A 118 -5.04 1.53 -8.80
N THR A 119 -4.39 2.55 -9.37
CA THR A 119 -2.93 2.62 -9.49
C THR A 119 -2.27 2.65 -8.11
N GLY A 120 -2.81 3.41 -7.17
CA GLY A 120 -2.29 3.48 -5.81
C GLY A 120 -2.38 2.14 -5.09
N ILE A 121 -3.51 1.43 -5.18
CA ILE A 121 -3.67 0.09 -4.59
C ILE A 121 -2.68 -0.89 -5.23
N ALA A 122 -2.51 -0.87 -6.56
CA ALA A 122 -1.59 -1.73 -7.28
C ALA A 122 -0.13 -1.51 -6.86
N LEU A 123 0.31 -0.25 -6.73
CA LEU A 123 1.65 0.07 -6.23
C LEU A 123 1.83 -0.31 -4.76
N SER A 124 0.78 -0.17 -3.94
CA SER A 124 0.81 -0.59 -2.53
C SER A 124 1.01 -2.10 -2.39
N VAL A 125 0.39 -2.93 -3.25
CA VAL A 125 0.63 -4.39 -3.26
C VAL A 125 2.11 -4.70 -3.45
N LEU A 126 2.78 -4.06 -4.41
CA LEU A 126 4.22 -4.27 -4.62
C LEU A 126 5.06 -3.74 -3.46
N GLY A 127 4.70 -2.57 -2.93
CA GLY A 127 5.37 -2.01 -1.76
C GLY A 127 5.29 -2.92 -0.54
N MET A 128 4.12 -3.49 -0.27
CA MET A 128 3.91 -4.44 0.82
C MET A 128 4.74 -5.72 0.61
N LEU A 129 4.71 -6.31 -0.57
CA LEU A 129 5.49 -7.52 -0.88
C LEU A 129 7.00 -7.26 -0.75
N ALA A 130 7.50 -6.14 -1.27
CA ALA A 130 8.90 -5.76 -1.12
C ALA A 130 9.30 -5.54 0.34
N SER A 131 8.41 -4.95 1.15
CA SER A 131 8.62 -4.76 2.59
C SER A 131 8.65 -6.09 3.35
N MET A 132 7.77 -7.03 3.00
CA MET A 132 7.73 -8.36 3.59
C MET A 132 9.00 -9.16 3.28
N LEU A 133 9.50 -9.08 2.03
CA LEU A 133 10.77 -9.72 1.66
C LEU A 133 11.94 -9.13 2.44
N ALA A 134 11.96 -7.81 2.65
CA ALA A 134 12.98 -7.15 3.47
C ALA A 134 12.93 -7.60 4.94
N ALA A 135 11.72 -7.73 5.52
CA ALA A 135 11.55 -8.23 6.88
C ALA A 135 12.00 -9.69 7.02
N LEU A 136 11.68 -10.52 6.03
CA LEU A 136 12.16 -11.91 6.00
C LEU A 136 13.69 -11.96 5.91
N ALA A 137 14.30 -11.15 5.05
CA ALA A 137 15.76 -11.07 4.95
C ALA A 137 16.40 -10.60 6.25
N ALA A 138 15.82 -9.61 6.93
CA ALA A 138 16.28 -9.14 8.24
C ALA A 138 16.10 -10.21 9.35
N TRP A 139 15.08 -11.05 9.24
CA TRP A 139 14.88 -12.16 10.17
C TRP A 139 15.91 -13.28 9.98
N LEU A 140 16.27 -13.58 8.72
CA LEU A 140 17.29 -14.58 8.37
C LEU A 140 18.71 -14.11 8.69
N ALA A 141 18.97 -12.82 8.62
CA ALA A 141 20.26 -12.19 8.90
C ALA A 141 20.16 -11.21 10.08
N PRO A 142 20.07 -11.69 11.33
CA PRO A 142 19.86 -10.85 12.52
C PRO A 142 21.01 -9.88 12.80
N ASP A 143 22.20 -10.16 12.29
CA ASP A 143 23.39 -9.32 12.43
C ASP A 143 23.47 -8.18 11.40
N ALA A 144 22.55 -8.17 10.43
CA ALA A 144 22.49 -7.10 9.44
C ALA A 144 22.14 -5.76 10.11
N PRO A 145 22.84 -4.67 9.76
CA PRO A 145 22.60 -3.38 10.37
C PRO A 145 21.21 -2.85 10.01
N ARG A 146 20.45 -2.38 11.00
CA ARG A 146 19.06 -1.91 10.85
C ARG A 146 18.90 -0.79 9.81
N TRP A 147 19.94 0.02 9.57
CA TRP A 147 19.89 1.08 8.57
C TRP A 147 19.69 0.55 7.15
N LEU A 148 20.12 -0.70 6.85
CA LEU A 148 19.86 -1.34 5.56
C LEU A 148 18.38 -1.59 5.35
N LEU A 149 17.65 -2.06 6.39
CA LEU A 149 16.22 -2.25 6.35
C LEU A 149 15.49 -0.93 6.11
N TRP A 150 15.86 0.10 6.88
CA TRP A 150 15.28 1.44 6.72
C TRP A 150 15.57 2.05 5.35
N GLY A 151 16.81 1.88 4.86
CA GLY A 151 17.20 2.31 3.52
C GLY A 151 16.38 1.62 2.43
N TRP A 152 16.17 0.31 2.55
CA TRP A 152 15.33 -0.45 1.62
C TRP A 152 13.88 0.00 1.64
N LEU A 153 13.28 0.11 2.83
CA LEU A 153 11.89 0.57 2.97
C LEU A 153 11.71 1.99 2.41
N GLY A 154 12.67 2.88 2.70
CA GLY A 154 12.67 4.23 2.14
C GLY A 154 12.79 4.24 0.61
N LEU A 155 13.64 3.40 0.04
CA LEU A 155 13.79 3.26 -1.41
C LEU A 155 12.49 2.75 -2.06
N VAL A 156 11.89 1.69 -1.50
CA VAL A 156 10.62 1.13 -1.99
C VAL A 156 9.51 2.18 -1.93
N ALA A 157 9.40 2.89 -0.80
CA ALA A 157 8.42 3.97 -0.62
C ALA A 157 8.63 5.10 -1.63
N ALA A 158 9.88 5.54 -1.85
CA ALA A 158 10.21 6.58 -2.80
C ALA A 158 9.87 6.19 -4.25
N VAL A 159 10.20 4.95 -4.65
CA VAL A 159 9.88 4.42 -5.98
C VAL A 159 8.37 4.35 -6.18
N CYS A 160 7.63 3.80 -5.22
CA CYS A 160 6.16 3.74 -5.29
C CYS A 160 5.55 5.14 -5.35
N ALA A 161 6.01 6.08 -4.52
CA ALA A 161 5.54 7.47 -4.53
C ALA A 161 5.83 8.16 -5.86
N PHE A 162 7.03 7.98 -6.42
CA PHE A 162 7.39 8.55 -7.72
C PHE A 162 6.43 8.09 -8.83
N PHE A 163 6.21 6.78 -8.95
CA PHE A 163 5.29 6.24 -9.95
C PHE A 163 3.85 6.65 -9.68
N TYR A 164 3.43 6.71 -8.43
CA TYR A 164 2.11 7.17 -8.03
C TYR A 164 1.86 8.62 -8.47
N VAL A 165 2.76 9.54 -8.16
CA VAL A 165 2.66 10.95 -8.55
C VAL A 165 2.72 11.11 -10.07
N ARG A 166 3.64 10.41 -10.73
CA ARG A 166 3.77 10.45 -12.19
C ARG A 166 2.49 10.00 -12.91
N ARG A 167 1.85 8.93 -12.42
CA ARG A 167 0.58 8.44 -12.99
C ARG A 167 -0.58 9.36 -12.66
N GLY A 168 -0.63 9.85 -11.43
CA GLY A 168 -1.63 10.81 -10.99
C GLY A 168 -1.60 12.10 -11.80
N ASN A 169 -0.43 12.63 -12.04
CA ASN A 169 -0.25 13.79 -12.91
C ASN A 169 -0.90 13.55 -14.28
N TYR A 170 -0.66 12.39 -14.88
CA TYR A 170 -1.29 12.09 -16.18
C TYR A 170 -2.81 11.96 -16.07
N PHE A 171 -3.33 11.17 -15.15
CA PHE A 171 -4.78 10.92 -15.05
C PHE A 171 -5.56 12.16 -14.66
N ILE A 172 -5.03 12.98 -13.78
CA ILE A 172 -5.74 14.13 -13.20
C ILE A 172 -5.52 15.37 -14.03
N LEU A 173 -4.27 15.68 -14.43
CA LEU A 173 -3.98 16.88 -15.21
C LEU A 173 -4.51 16.78 -16.64
N SER A 174 -4.54 15.57 -17.25
CA SER A 174 -5.14 15.40 -18.59
C SER A 174 -6.63 15.76 -18.62
N THR A 175 -7.30 15.77 -17.47
CA THR A 175 -8.70 16.21 -17.35
C THR A 175 -8.87 17.72 -17.15
N GLY A 176 -7.79 18.52 -17.20
CA GLY A 176 -7.82 19.96 -16.98
C GLY A 176 -7.91 20.35 -15.49
N PHE A 177 -7.53 19.46 -14.57
CA PHE A 177 -7.42 19.80 -13.15
C PHE A 177 -6.18 20.66 -12.93
N SER A 178 -6.29 21.72 -12.11
CA SER A 178 -5.17 22.62 -11.85
C SER A 178 -4.05 21.91 -11.10
N VAL A 179 -2.79 22.10 -11.55
CA VAL A 179 -1.59 21.57 -10.89
C VAL A 179 -1.53 21.99 -9.42
N PHE A 180 -1.89 23.25 -9.14
CA PHE A 180 -1.90 23.78 -7.77
C PHE A 180 -2.83 22.97 -6.85
N PHE A 181 -4.08 22.75 -7.28
CA PHE A 181 -5.05 21.96 -6.50
C PHE A 181 -4.63 20.49 -6.39
N TRP A 182 -3.98 19.93 -7.41
CA TRP A 182 -3.45 18.59 -7.36
C TRP A 182 -2.33 18.45 -6.33
N VAL A 183 -1.36 19.37 -6.31
CA VAL A 183 -0.29 19.38 -5.30
C VAL A 183 -0.86 19.59 -3.90
N LEU A 184 -1.78 20.53 -3.74
CA LEU A 184 -2.46 20.77 -2.46
C LEU A 184 -3.18 19.50 -1.97
N TYR A 185 -3.91 18.83 -2.86
CA TYR A 185 -4.58 17.55 -2.57
C TYR A 185 -3.58 16.50 -2.10
N LEU A 186 -2.48 16.28 -2.82
CA LEU A 186 -1.45 15.31 -2.44
C LEU A 186 -0.88 15.62 -1.05
N CYS A 187 -0.51 16.86 -0.80
CA CYS A 187 0.12 17.25 0.46
C CYS A 187 -0.84 17.13 1.65
N THR A 188 -2.08 17.61 1.50
CA THR A 188 -3.01 17.70 2.64
C THR A 188 -3.82 16.44 2.87
N LEU A 189 -4.25 15.76 1.82
CA LEU A 189 -5.21 14.65 1.94
C LEU A 189 -4.57 13.27 1.75
N GLU A 190 -3.40 13.19 1.13
CA GLU A 190 -2.68 11.92 0.99
C GLU A 190 -1.48 11.81 1.95
N PHE A 191 -0.54 12.76 1.90
CA PHE A 191 0.68 12.63 2.68
C PHE A 191 0.48 12.98 4.15
N LEU A 192 -0.30 13.99 4.50
CA LEU A 192 -0.49 14.42 5.89
C LEU A 192 -1.12 13.31 6.77
N PRO A 193 -2.21 12.63 6.38
CA PRO A 193 -2.76 11.53 7.19
C PRO A 193 -1.76 10.37 7.35
N ILE A 194 -0.98 10.06 6.30
CA ILE A 194 0.06 9.03 6.38
C ILE A 194 1.13 9.43 7.39
N CYS A 195 1.61 10.67 7.34
CA CYS A 195 2.60 11.18 8.29
C CYS A 195 2.09 11.16 9.73
N VAL A 196 0.82 11.53 9.95
CA VAL A 196 0.19 11.48 11.29
C VAL A 196 0.12 10.05 11.80
N VAL A 197 -0.37 9.11 11.00
CA VAL A 197 -0.46 7.69 11.39
C VAL A 197 0.93 7.12 11.65
N VAL A 198 1.90 7.38 10.79
CA VAL A 198 3.30 6.94 10.98
C VAL A 198 3.88 7.52 12.27
N ASN A 199 3.63 8.81 12.55
CA ASN A 199 4.08 9.44 13.79
C ASN A 199 3.45 8.79 15.03
N ILE A 200 2.14 8.47 14.99
CA ILE A 200 1.45 7.75 16.08
C ILE A 200 2.03 6.33 16.24
N LEU A 201 2.28 5.61 15.15
CA LEU A 201 2.84 4.25 15.20
C LEU A 201 4.27 4.22 15.75
N ILE A 202 5.06 5.26 15.50
CA ILE A 202 6.47 5.35 15.97
C ILE A 202 6.53 5.89 17.41
N ASN A 203 5.75 6.92 17.74
CA ASN A 203 5.87 7.66 19.00
C ASN A 203 4.71 7.42 19.97
N GLY A 204 3.78 6.53 19.63
CA GLY A 204 2.53 6.30 20.37
C GLY A 204 2.69 5.49 21.67
N ASN A 205 3.61 5.92 22.54
CA ASN A 205 3.71 5.52 23.95
C ASN A 205 3.21 6.66 24.86
#